data_3e51c84e598c4daa25d2abdcc494a9e3
#
_entry.id   3e51c84e598c4daa25d2abdcc494a9e3
#
_cell.length_a   1.000
_cell.length_b   1.000
_cell.length_c   1.000
_cell.angle_alpha   90.00
_cell.angle_beta   90.00
_cell.angle_gamma   90.00
#
_symmetry.space_group_name_H-M   'P 1'
#
loop_
_entity.id
_entity.type
_entity.pdbx_description
1 polymer ?
#
loop_
_entity_poly.entity_id
_entity_poly.type
_entity_poly.pdbx_seq_one_letter_code
_entity_poly.pdbx_strand_id
1 'polypeptide(L)'
;MKNLLLLSALLACFFFLGCGTDTSSQDSTSLVPQIEVPGAKSKPMAYAKTIALPKLIQKAVEITNAVKPGPQSAMIPMMAGMALGDPALVSVDPEAPLTVLLFDDFKQSEPTFVLAMKLKPDSPVAKQAQSIGLKTIEKEGWTLATMTPGLLEEVTDWSSVLSFAGKVPAEDIEAGFLMSPFLKEMPDVEDSISQEIGSPSIAKLVQVVFEEFASLDATKVELSLSAEEIMMRATASARKESDLHVLFSSETKPFSPESAKCVSGGGWMDAVVNIDSDNLLQYVESVSGRINEKDPEAKDLVTRYLAIIREGTKMYDGQMAMSYGLAEEGNPLGFVQVGSTRASPSDLKQILSETVVLGKDMLSGMEALQSMGLKYDFEFEESEPVDEVEVFKVGMKMDAEDLEVKEVLSTLPSSNSNTFFAVLDGK
;
A
#
# COMPACT_ATOMS: atom_id res chain seq x y z
N MET A 1 -15.44 6.78 -8.70
CA MET A 1 -15.09 6.76 -7.26
C MET A 1 -14.44 5.46 -6.79
N LYS A 2 -14.95 4.25 -7.09
CA LYS A 2 -14.29 2.98 -6.67
C LYS A 2 -12.88 2.85 -7.23
N ASN A 3 -12.67 3.21 -8.49
CA ASN A 3 -11.37 3.10 -9.17
C ASN A 3 -10.35 4.15 -8.70
N LEU A 4 -10.83 5.35 -8.32
CA LEU A 4 -9.96 6.40 -7.76
C LEU A 4 -9.45 6.03 -6.36
N LEU A 5 -10.26 5.38 -5.54
CA LEU A 5 -9.84 4.81 -4.25
C LEU A 5 -8.84 3.66 -4.43
N LEU A 6 -9.02 2.84 -5.47
CA LEU A 6 -8.05 1.79 -5.82
C LEU A 6 -6.72 2.40 -6.29
N LEU A 7 -6.79 3.46 -7.10
CA LEU A 7 -5.61 4.19 -7.58
C LEU A 7 -4.84 4.87 -6.45
N SER A 8 -5.55 5.50 -5.51
CA SER A 8 -4.91 6.11 -4.33
C SER A 8 -4.31 5.07 -3.40
N ALA A 9 -4.96 3.92 -3.22
CA ALA A 9 -4.42 2.79 -2.46
C ALA A 9 -3.20 2.17 -3.16
N LEU A 10 -3.21 2.06 -4.48
CA LEU A 10 -2.10 1.56 -5.28
C LEU A 10 -0.91 2.54 -5.27
N LEU A 11 -1.14 3.84 -5.43
CA LEU A 11 -0.11 4.88 -5.29
C LEU A 11 0.47 4.91 -3.87
N ALA A 12 -0.36 4.80 -2.84
CA ALA A 12 0.11 4.64 -1.47
C ALA A 12 0.98 3.39 -1.31
N CYS A 13 0.59 2.24 -1.89
CA CYS A 13 1.42 1.04 -1.90
C CYS A 13 2.78 1.26 -2.59
N PHE A 14 2.86 2.08 -3.65
CA PHE A 14 4.14 2.42 -4.30
C PHE A 14 5.06 3.20 -3.37
N PHE A 15 4.54 4.14 -2.60
CA PHE A 15 5.31 4.84 -1.58
C PHE A 15 5.72 3.92 -0.42
N PHE A 16 4.98 2.84 -0.17
CA PHE A 16 5.26 1.87 0.90
C PHE A 16 6.17 0.70 0.48
N LEU A 17 6.32 0.41 -0.83
CA LEU A 17 7.22 -0.65 -1.32
C LEU A 17 8.71 -0.32 -1.17
N GLY A 18 9.05 0.85 -0.65
CA GLY A 18 10.43 1.24 -0.35
C GLY A 18 11.04 0.63 0.91
N CYS A 19 10.40 -0.31 1.56
CA CYS A 19 10.92 -0.90 2.79
C CYS A 19 11.88 -2.05 2.50
N GLY A 20 13.09 -1.88 2.97
CA GLY A 20 14.20 -2.79 3.21
C GLY A 20 14.23 -4.11 2.45
N THR A 21 15.12 -4.21 1.49
CA THR A 21 15.43 -5.49 0.85
C THR A 21 16.33 -6.31 1.78
N ASP A 22 15.77 -7.27 2.51
CA ASP A 22 16.52 -8.44 2.88
C ASP A 22 16.82 -9.20 1.59
N THR A 23 18.06 -9.11 1.09
CA THR A 23 18.54 -9.71 -0.16
C THR A 23 18.73 -11.23 -0.08
N SER A 24 17.88 -11.94 0.62
CA SER A 24 17.71 -13.34 0.34
C SER A 24 16.81 -13.43 -0.89
N SER A 25 17.31 -13.98 -1.99
CA SER A 25 16.52 -14.37 -3.16
C SER A 25 15.47 -15.41 -2.74
N GLN A 26 14.44 -14.95 -2.04
CA GLN A 26 13.32 -15.82 -1.70
C GLN A 26 12.56 -16.06 -2.99
N ASP A 27 12.48 -17.32 -3.40
CA ASP A 27 11.60 -17.72 -4.49
C ASP A 27 10.18 -17.18 -4.20
N SER A 28 9.50 -16.66 -5.22
CA SER A 28 8.12 -16.17 -5.14
C SER A 28 7.16 -17.15 -4.47
N THR A 29 7.43 -18.44 -4.61
CA THR A 29 6.72 -19.54 -3.93
C THR A 29 6.85 -19.52 -2.40
N SER A 30 7.81 -18.80 -1.84
CA SER A 30 7.98 -18.65 -0.39
C SER A 30 7.11 -17.53 0.21
N LEU A 31 6.77 -16.49 -0.58
CA LEU A 31 5.95 -15.37 -0.11
C LEU A 31 4.47 -15.74 -0.02
N VAL A 32 3.95 -16.44 -1.03
CA VAL A 32 2.57 -16.92 -1.04
C VAL A 32 2.61 -18.45 -1.20
N PRO A 33 2.40 -19.19 -0.12
CA PRO A 33 2.42 -20.64 -0.17
C PRO A 33 1.43 -21.17 -1.20
N GLN A 34 1.87 -22.10 -2.06
CA GLN A 34 1.00 -22.79 -2.97
C GLN A 34 0.16 -23.82 -2.19
N ILE A 35 -1.11 -23.49 -1.99
CA ILE A 35 -2.06 -24.34 -1.27
C ILE A 35 -2.83 -25.13 -2.32
N GLU A 36 -2.60 -26.43 -2.34
CA GLU A 36 -3.39 -27.31 -3.19
C GLU A 36 -4.74 -27.60 -2.54
N VAL A 37 -5.81 -27.42 -3.30
CA VAL A 37 -7.18 -27.68 -2.90
C VAL A 37 -7.81 -28.66 -3.89
N PRO A 38 -7.58 -29.96 -3.70
CA PRO A 38 -8.07 -31.00 -4.63
C PRO A 38 -9.58 -30.95 -4.80
N GLY A 39 -10.03 -30.90 -6.05
CA GLY A 39 -11.45 -30.81 -6.42
C GLY A 39 -11.98 -29.40 -6.60
N ALA A 40 -11.30 -28.36 -6.10
CA ALA A 40 -11.71 -26.98 -6.37
C ALA A 40 -11.48 -26.62 -7.84
N LYS A 41 -12.40 -25.86 -8.44
CA LYS A 41 -12.30 -25.38 -9.84
C LYS A 41 -11.26 -24.28 -10.01
N SER A 42 -11.04 -23.51 -8.97
CA SER A 42 -10.11 -22.38 -8.91
C SER A 42 -9.03 -22.62 -7.84
N LYS A 43 -7.92 -21.90 -7.93
CA LYS A 43 -6.80 -22.02 -6.99
C LYS A 43 -6.80 -20.84 -6.02
N PRO A 44 -6.33 -21.05 -4.77
CA PRO A 44 -6.07 -19.93 -3.89
C PRO A 44 -5.02 -18.99 -4.50
N MET A 45 -5.36 -17.70 -4.59
CA MET A 45 -4.48 -16.66 -5.09
C MET A 45 -4.03 -15.69 -4.01
N ALA A 46 -4.79 -15.62 -2.92
CA ALA A 46 -4.46 -14.77 -1.80
C ALA A 46 -4.89 -15.42 -0.49
N TYR A 47 -4.29 -14.97 0.59
CA TYR A 47 -4.68 -15.33 1.93
C TYR A 47 -4.56 -14.15 2.88
N ALA A 48 -5.34 -14.19 3.94
CA ALA A 48 -5.13 -13.39 5.14
C ALA A 48 -5.19 -14.30 6.35
N LYS A 49 -4.28 -14.10 7.27
CA LYS A 49 -4.16 -14.87 8.49
C LYS A 49 -3.91 -13.94 9.67
N THR A 50 -4.53 -14.23 10.80
CA THR A 50 -4.27 -13.49 12.03
C THR A 50 -3.87 -14.44 13.14
N ILE A 51 -3.25 -13.93 14.20
CA ILE A 51 -3.19 -14.64 15.47
C ILE A 51 -4.60 -14.97 15.94
N ALA A 52 -4.74 -15.73 17.00
CA ALA A 52 -6.05 -16.07 17.59
C ALA A 52 -6.89 -14.80 17.79
N LEU A 53 -8.15 -14.85 17.35
CA LEU A 53 -9.06 -13.69 17.36
C LEU A 53 -9.20 -13.01 18.74
N PRO A 54 -9.32 -13.74 19.87
CA PRO A 54 -9.35 -13.10 21.19
C PRO A 54 -8.08 -12.32 21.51
N LYS A 55 -6.89 -12.80 21.09
CA LYS A 55 -5.62 -12.10 21.27
C LYS A 55 -5.55 -10.83 20.41
N LEU A 56 -6.02 -10.89 19.15
CA LEU A 56 -6.09 -9.74 18.27
C LEU A 56 -7.01 -8.64 18.83
N ILE A 57 -8.18 -9.03 19.35
CA ILE A 57 -9.11 -8.11 20.00
C ILE A 57 -8.48 -7.48 21.24
N GLN A 58 -7.74 -8.23 22.05
CA GLN A 58 -7.02 -7.68 23.20
C GLN A 58 -6.00 -6.62 22.78
N LYS A 59 -5.22 -6.88 21.74
CA LYS A 59 -4.28 -5.87 21.18
C LYS A 59 -4.99 -4.61 20.70
N ALA A 60 -6.15 -4.75 20.04
CA ALA A 60 -6.97 -3.60 19.64
C ALA A 60 -7.43 -2.77 20.85
N VAL A 61 -7.77 -3.41 21.97
CA VAL A 61 -8.09 -2.71 23.23
C VAL A 61 -6.87 -1.95 23.77
N GLU A 62 -5.70 -2.58 23.78
CA GLU A 62 -4.44 -2.00 24.27
C GLU A 62 -4.07 -0.76 23.46
N ILE A 63 -4.10 -0.85 22.12
CA ILE A 63 -3.85 0.27 21.20
C ILE A 63 -4.85 1.41 21.43
N THR A 64 -6.14 1.08 21.50
CA THR A 64 -7.18 2.09 21.72
C THR A 64 -6.99 2.81 23.05
N ASN A 65 -6.61 2.08 24.10
CA ASN A 65 -6.30 2.69 25.41
C ASN A 65 -5.06 3.58 25.37
N ALA A 66 -4.05 3.21 24.58
CA ALA A 66 -2.84 4.02 24.43
C ALA A 66 -3.14 5.35 23.71
N VAL A 67 -3.96 5.28 22.64
CA VAL A 67 -4.31 6.48 21.85
C VAL A 67 -5.33 7.36 22.58
N LYS A 68 -6.38 6.76 23.14
CA LYS A 68 -7.46 7.48 23.84
C LYS A 68 -8.01 6.64 24.98
N PRO A 69 -7.47 6.75 26.19
CA PRO A 69 -7.98 6.06 27.35
C PRO A 69 -9.45 6.40 27.60
N GLY A 70 -10.29 5.37 27.78
CA GLY A 70 -11.71 5.61 28.04
C GLY A 70 -12.58 4.36 27.94
N PRO A 71 -13.89 4.49 28.23
CA PRO A 71 -14.81 3.34 28.21
C PRO A 71 -15.00 2.71 26.82
N GLN A 72 -14.60 3.39 25.76
CA GLN A 72 -14.74 2.92 24.38
C GLN A 72 -13.92 1.65 24.12
N SER A 73 -12.71 1.57 24.66
CA SER A 73 -11.85 0.39 24.51
C SER A 73 -12.45 -0.86 25.15
N ALA A 74 -13.14 -0.70 26.30
CA ALA A 74 -13.83 -1.82 26.95
C ALA A 74 -15.03 -2.36 26.14
N MET A 75 -15.54 -1.58 25.19
CA MET A 75 -16.64 -2.02 24.31
C MET A 75 -16.15 -2.87 23.11
N ILE A 76 -14.88 -2.80 22.74
CA ILE A 76 -14.35 -3.51 21.58
C ILE A 76 -14.61 -5.04 21.65
N PRO A 77 -14.26 -5.75 22.73
CA PRO A 77 -14.55 -7.19 22.83
C PRO A 77 -16.03 -7.52 22.71
N MET A 78 -16.87 -6.71 23.36
CA MET A 78 -18.31 -6.90 23.31
C MET A 78 -18.87 -6.68 21.89
N MET A 79 -18.43 -5.62 21.21
CA MET A 79 -18.87 -5.34 19.84
C MET A 79 -18.42 -6.44 18.87
N ALA A 80 -17.16 -6.89 18.96
CA ALA A 80 -16.64 -7.99 18.17
C ALA A 80 -17.42 -9.29 18.45
N GLY A 81 -17.66 -9.61 19.70
CA GLY A 81 -18.44 -10.77 20.09
C GLY A 81 -19.89 -10.71 19.63
N MET A 82 -20.53 -9.54 19.71
CA MET A 82 -21.91 -9.33 19.21
C MET A 82 -21.97 -9.51 17.68
N ALA A 83 -20.99 -8.97 16.94
CA ALA A 83 -20.92 -9.14 15.49
C ALA A 83 -20.80 -10.62 15.08
N LEU A 84 -20.12 -11.42 15.89
CA LEU A 84 -19.96 -12.86 15.69
C LEU A 84 -21.09 -13.72 16.28
N GLY A 85 -22.07 -13.10 16.96
CA GLY A 85 -23.15 -13.82 17.65
C GLY A 85 -22.70 -14.53 18.94
N ASP A 86 -21.49 -14.29 19.43
CA ASP A 86 -20.92 -14.83 20.68
C ASP A 86 -20.33 -13.68 21.53
N PRO A 87 -21.16 -12.93 22.27
CA PRO A 87 -20.72 -11.73 22.98
C PRO A 87 -19.51 -11.90 23.89
N ALA A 88 -19.28 -13.10 24.39
CA ALA A 88 -18.15 -13.41 25.25
C ALA A 88 -16.99 -14.11 24.53
N LEU A 89 -17.14 -14.40 23.22
CA LEU A 89 -16.16 -15.13 22.39
C LEU A 89 -15.72 -16.48 22.96
N VAL A 90 -16.58 -17.09 23.78
CA VAL A 90 -16.25 -18.34 24.50
C VAL A 90 -16.22 -19.57 23.59
N SER A 91 -16.84 -19.47 22.41
CA SER A 91 -16.86 -20.58 21.45
C SER A 91 -15.70 -20.54 20.46
N VAL A 92 -14.93 -19.45 20.42
CA VAL A 92 -13.73 -19.31 19.58
C VAL A 92 -12.53 -19.89 20.31
N ASP A 93 -11.70 -20.67 19.63
CA ASP A 93 -10.47 -21.19 20.22
C ASP A 93 -9.49 -20.03 20.49
N PRO A 94 -9.00 -19.84 21.75
CA PRO A 94 -8.16 -18.70 22.11
C PRO A 94 -6.73 -18.78 21.58
N GLU A 95 -6.32 -19.91 21.01
CA GLU A 95 -4.97 -20.15 20.53
C GLU A 95 -4.91 -20.38 19.01
N ALA A 96 -6.03 -20.69 18.37
CA ALA A 96 -6.05 -20.98 16.95
C ALA A 96 -6.14 -19.71 16.11
N PRO A 97 -5.32 -19.61 15.04
CA PRO A 97 -5.39 -18.49 14.10
C PRO A 97 -6.71 -18.46 13.32
N LEU A 98 -7.08 -17.29 12.85
CA LEU A 98 -8.12 -17.10 11.85
C LEU A 98 -7.47 -17.02 10.47
N THR A 99 -7.99 -17.75 9.48
CA THR A 99 -7.44 -17.75 8.13
C THR A 99 -8.54 -17.56 7.10
N VAL A 100 -8.30 -16.71 6.12
CA VAL A 100 -9.12 -16.54 4.93
C VAL A 100 -8.28 -16.89 3.72
N LEU A 101 -8.81 -17.71 2.82
CA LEU A 101 -8.26 -17.97 1.49
C LEU A 101 -9.16 -17.35 0.46
N LEU A 102 -8.59 -16.63 -0.50
CA LEU A 102 -9.27 -16.08 -1.66
C LEU A 102 -8.88 -16.87 -2.90
N PHE A 103 -9.87 -17.24 -3.73
CA PHE A 103 -9.67 -18.02 -4.93
C PHE A 103 -9.72 -17.14 -6.18
N ASP A 104 -9.08 -17.57 -7.27
CA ASP A 104 -8.92 -16.83 -8.53
C ASP A 104 -10.16 -16.86 -9.45
N ASP A 105 -11.35 -16.93 -8.88
CA ASP A 105 -12.62 -16.93 -9.62
C ASP A 105 -13.28 -15.55 -9.61
N PHE A 106 -12.78 -14.64 -10.45
CA PHE A 106 -13.32 -13.27 -10.59
C PHE A 106 -14.55 -13.18 -11.48
N LYS A 107 -14.97 -14.30 -12.12
CA LYS A 107 -16.15 -14.31 -13.03
C LYS A 107 -17.47 -14.34 -12.28
N GLN A 108 -17.41 -14.62 -10.98
CA GLN A 108 -18.59 -14.60 -10.13
C GLN A 108 -18.86 -13.19 -9.61
N SER A 109 -20.13 -12.85 -9.42
CA SER A 109 -20.53 -11.56 -8.85
C SER A 109 -20.10 -11.37 -7.40
N GLU A 110 -19.75 -12.46 -6.72
CA GLU A 110 -19.30 -12.51 -5.33
C GLU A 110 -17.93 -13.16 -5.23
N PRO A 111 -17.04 -12.64 -4.36
CA PRO A 111 -15.70 -13.19 -4.21
C PRO A 111 -15.75 -14.61 -3.65
N THR A 112 -15.04 -15.53 -4.32
CA THR A 112 -14.87 -16.90 -3.85
C THR A 112 -13.84 -16.94 -2.75
N PHE A 113 -14.26 -17.22 -1.52
CA PHE A 113 -13.36 -17.33 -0.38
C PHE A 113 -13.72 -18.51 0.54
N VAL A 114 -12.75 -18.94 1.32
CA VAL A 114 -12.93 -19.87 2.44
C VAL A 114 -12.36 -19.26 3.70
N LEU A 115 -13.20 -19.12 4.70
CA LEU A 115 -12.83 -18.77 6.06
C LEU A 115 -12.60 -20.05 6.86
N ALA A 116 -11.45 -20.18 7.51
CA ALA A 116 -11.14 -21.28 8.43
C ALA A 116 -10.97 -20.74 9.84
N MET A 117 -11.75 -21.26 10.77
CA MET A 117 -11.75 -20.89 12.19
C MET A 117 -11.92 -22.13 13.06
N LYS A 118 -11.26 -22.17 14.20
CA LYS A 118 -11.44 -23.24 15.15
C LYS A 118 -12.49 -22.84 16.18
N LEU A 119 -13.63 -23.52 16.12
CA LEU A 119 -14.79 -23.25 16.98
C LEU A 119 -15.12 -24.48 17.87
N LYS A 120 -15.70 -24.23 19.04
CA LYS A 120 -16.28 -25.30 19.85
C LYS A 120 -17.52 -25.84 19.14
N PRO A 121 -17.88 -27.11 19.40
CA PRO A 121 -19.11 -27.71 18.90
C PRO A 121 -20.33 -26.84 19.23
N ASP A 122 -21.30 -26.78 18.32
CA ASP A 122 -22.54 -25.99 18.47
C ASP A 122 -22.34 -24.50 18.67
N SER A 123 -21.20 -23.96 18.22
CA SER A 123 -20.84 -22.54 18.34
C SER A 123 -21.93 -21.61 17.84
N PRO A 124 -22.31 -20.57 18.60
CA PRO A 124 -23.18 -19.51 18.10
C PRO A 124 -22.56 -18.75 16.91
N VAL A 125 -21.22 -18.68 16.82
CA VAL A 125 -20.51 -18.08 15.66
C VAL A 125 -20.84 -18.84 14.37
N ALA A 126 -20.84 -20.17 14.38
CA ALA A 126 -21.21 -20.97 13.22
C ALA A 126 -22.68 -20.75 12.81
N LYS A 127 -23.59 -20.64 13.80
CA LYS A 127 -25.01 -20.33 13.54
C LYS A 127 -25.20 -18.94 12.98
N GLN A 128 -24.48 -17.94 13.51
CA GLN A 128 -24.49 -16.56 12.98
C GLN A 128 -23.96 -16.53 11.55
N ALA A 129 -22.87 -17.21 11.23
CA ALA A 129 -22.35 -17.34 9.87
C ALA A 129 -23.41 -17.90 8.91
N GLN A 130 -24.13 -18.96 9.32
CA GLN A 130 -25.22 -19.52 8.51
C GLN A 130 -26.40 -18.54 8.34
N SER A 131 -26.71 -17.74 9.36
CA SER A 131 -27.82 -16.76 9.29
C SER A 131 -27.54 -15.63 8.31
N ILE A 132 -26.28 -15.30 8.03
CA ILE A 132 -25.87 -14.31 7.01
C ILE A 132 -25.56 -14.94 5.65
N GLY A 133 -25.90 -16.22 5.46
CA GLY A 133 -25.80 -16.89 4.17
C GLY A 133 -24.51 -17.66 3.93
N LEU A 134 -23.59 -17.74 4.90
CA LEU A 134 -22.42 -18.57 4.77
C LEU A 134 -22.79 -20.06 4.93
N LYS A 135 -22.30 -20.89 4.02
CA LYS A 135 -22.30 -22.35 4.20
C LYS A 135 -21.13 -22.75 5.08
N THR A 136 -21.35 -23.68 5.99
CA THR A 136 -20.33 -24.15 6.93
C THR A 136 -20.21 -25.66 6.90
N ILE A 137 -18.99 -26.16 7.02
CA ILE A 137 -18.69 -27.57 7.32
C ILE A 137 -17.68 -27.67 8.46
N GLU A 138 -17.71 -28.77 9.18
CA GLU A 138 -16.70 -29.09 10.19
C GLU A 138 -15.75 -30.16 9.67
N LYS A 139 -14.45 -29.91 9.77
CA LYS A 139 -13.37 -30.83 9.39
C LYS A 139 -12.26 -30.76 10.42
N GLU A 140 -11.93 -31.89 11.04
CA GLU A 140 -10.79 -32.01 11.99
C GLU A 140 -10.78 -30.95 13.11
N GLY A 141 -11.97 -30.58 13.61
CA GLY A 141 -12.13 -29.55 14.64
C GLY A 141 -12.02 -28.10 14.11
N TRP A 142 -11.99 -27.91 12.79
CA TRP A 142 -12.08 -26.61 12.13
C TRP A 142 -13.48 -26.41 11.54
N THR A 143 -13.99 -25.21 11.65
CA THR A 143 -15.16 -24.75 10.89
C THR A 143 -14.67 -24.02 9.65
N LEU A 144 -15.02 -24.53 8.49
CA LEU A 144 -14.81 -23.90 7.21
C LEU A 144 -16.10 -23.23 6.75
N ALA A 145 -16.04 -21.98 6.33
CA ALA A 145 -17.21 -21.22 5.89
C ALA A 145 -16.95 -20.51 4.54
N THR A 146 -17.97 -20.47 3.68
CA THR A 146 -17.90 -19.80 2.36
C THR A 146 -19.28 -19.28 1.95
N MET A 147 -19.30 -18.24 1.11
CA MET A 147 -20.51 -17.81 0.41
C MET A 147 -20.71 -18.52 -0.94
N THR A 148 -19.64 -19.11 -1.48
CA THR A 148 -19.66 -19.73 -2.81
C THR A 148 -20.38 -21.08 -2.78
N PRO A 149 -21.51 -21.21 -3.48
CA PRO A 149 -22.23 -22.47 -3.57
C PRO A 149 -21.37 -23.57 -4.18
N GLY A 150 -21.37 -24.75 -3.57
CA GLY A 150 -20.72 -25.94 -4.10
C GLY A 150 -19.23 -26.07 -3.76
N LEU A 151 -18.52 -25.00 -3.39
CA LEU A 151 -17.08 -25.07 -3.12
C LEU A 151 -16.73 -26.08 -2.01
N LEU A 152 -17.50 -26.09 -0.92
CA LEU A 152 -17.25 -27.00 0.19
C LEU A 152 -17.53 -28.47 -0.17
N GLU A 153 -18.45 -28.72 -1.08
CA GLU A 153 -18.82 -30.05 -1.59
C GLU A 153 -17.88 -30.55 -2.69
N GLU A 154 -17.33 -29.65 -3.51
CA GLU A 154 -16.40 -29.97 -4.60
C GLU A 154 -15.02 -30.37 -4.08
N VAL A 155 -14.56 -29.77 -3.02
CA VAL A 155 -13.25 -30.03 -2.43
C VAL A 155 -13.23 -31.40 -1.78
N THR A 156 -12.37 -32.28 -2.29
CA THR A 156 -12.27 -33.67 -1.82
C THR A 156 -11.27 -33.85 -0.67
N ASP A 157 -10.28 -32.93 -0.58
CA ASP A 157 -9.27 -32.97 0.47
C ASP A 157 -8.98 -31.56 0.99
N TRP A 158 -9.15 -31.36 2.28
CA TRP A 158 -8.91 -30.10 3.01
C TRP A 158 -7.60 -30.10 3.79
N SER A 159 -6.82 -31.18 3.78
CA SER A 159 -5.64 -31.34 4.63
C SER A 159 -4.62 -30.21 4.48
N SER A 160 -4.33 -29.79 3.22
CA SER A 160 -3.42 -28.68 2.96
C SER A 160 -3.94 -27.34 3.50
N VAL A 161 -5.24 -27.08 3.33
CA VAL A 161 -5.90 -25.88 3.87
C VAL A 161 -5.84 -25.86 5.40
N LEU A 162 -6.17 -26.97 6.04
CA LEU A 162 -6.17 -27.08 7.50
C LEU A 162 -4.76 -27.01 8.08
N SER A 163 -3.78 -27.64 7.42
CA SER A 163 -2.36 -27.54 7.78
C SER A 163 -1.88 -26.09 7.68
N PHE A 164 -2.26 -25.38 6.61
CA PHE A 164 -1.93 -23.97 6.45
C PHE A 164 -2.65 -23.12 7.52
N ALA A 165 -3.94 -23.31 7.71
CA ALA A 165 -4.74 -22.57 8.69
C ALA A 165 -4.22 -22.75 10.13
N GLY A 166 -3.70 -23.93 10.47
CA GLY A 166 -3.18 -24.23 11.80
C GLY A 166 -1.82 -23.62 12.13
N LYS A 167 -1.08 -23.10 11.13
CA LYS A 167 0.20 -22.42 11.39
C LYS A 167 -0.08 -21.02 11.92
N VAL A 168 0.44 -20.68 13.07
CA VAL A 168 0.38 -19.32 13.61
C VAL A 168 1.22 -18.40 12.71
N PRO A 169 0.73 -17.21 12.31
CA PRO A 169 1.53 -16.25 11.57
C PRO A 169 2.71 -15.75 12.41
N ALA A 170 3.75 -15.26 11.75
CA ALA A 170 4.93 -14.71 12.44
C ALA A 170 4.60 -13.42 13.20
N GLU A 171 3.73 -12.61 12.60
CA GLU A 171 3.23 -11.35 13.15
C GLU A 171 1.72 -11.46 13.47
N ASP A 172 1.12 -10.41 13.99
CA ASP A 172 -0.29 -10.45 14.41
C ASP A 172 -1.27 -10.65 13.26
N ILE A 173 -0.94 -10.08 12.10
CA ILE A 173 -1.66 -10.25 10.85
C ILE A 173 -0.65 -10.50 9.73
N GLU A 174 -0.94 -11.45 8.89
CA GLU A 174 -0.18 -11.80 7.71
C GLU A 174 -1.13 -11.93 6.53
N ALA A 175 -0.84 -11.29 5.42
CA ALA A 175 -1.58 -11.43 4.18
C ALA A 175 -0.61 -11.61 3.01
N GLY A 176 -0.98 -12.45 2.05
CA GLY A 176 -0.20 -12.65 0.84
C GLY A 176 -1.09 -12.82 -0.37
N PHE A 177 -0.62 -12.36 -1.52
CA PHE A 177 -1.37 -12.48 -2.77
C PHE A 177 -0.44 -12.63 -3.97
N LEU A 178 -0.92 -13.38 -4.97
CA LEU A 178 -0.31 -13.52 -6.29
C LEU A 178 -0.89 -12.46 -7.22
N MET A 179 -0.04 -11.70 -7.87
CA MET A 179 -0.48 -10.63 -8.76
C MET A 179 -1.01 -11.14 -10.11
N SER A 180 -0.42 -12.21 -10.63
CA SER A 180 -0.72 -12.72 -11.96
C SER A 180 -2.20 -13.09 -12.21
N PRO A 181 -2.92 -13.78 -11.28
CA PRO A 181 -4.34 -14.04 -11.46
C PRO A 181 -5.18 -12.77 -11.46
N PHE A 182 -4.87 -11.85 -10.53
CA PHE A 182 -5.59 -10.59 -10.37
C PHE A 182 -5.54 -9.73 -11.63
N LEU A 183 -4.37 -9.64 -12.26
CA LEU A 183 -4.15 -8.79 -13.43
C LEU A 183 -4.76 -9.33 -14.71
N LYS A 184 -4.91 -10.66 -14.83
CA LYS A 184 -5.55 -11.29 -16.01
C LYS A 184 -7.03 -10.94 -16.15
N GLU A 185 -7.69 -10.63 -15.05
CA GLU A 185 -9.11 -10.32 -15.00
C GLU A 185 -9.40 -8.82 -14.91
N MET A 186 -8.34 -7.98 -14.81
CA MET A 186 -8.54 -6.54 -14.93
C MET A 186 -8.85 -6.22 -16.39
N PRO A 187 -10.03 -5.64 -16.68
CA PRO A 187 -10.34 -5.16 -18.02
C PRO A 187 -9.34 -4.08 -18.44
N ASP A 188 -9.30 -3.76 -19.71
CA ASP A 188 -8.45 -2.70 -20.27
C ASP A 188 -8.48 -1.44 -19.38
N VAL A 189 -7.51 -1.42 -18.46
CA VAL A 189 -7.39 -0.37 -17.44
C VAL A 189 -7.21 0.98 -18.13
N GLU A 190 -6.52 0.97 -19.30
CA GLU A 190 -6.30 2.17 -20.12
C GLU A 190 -7.61 2.79 -20.57
N ASP A 191 -8.54 2.01 -21.14
CA ASP A 191 -9.82 2.53 -21.62
C ASP A 191 -10.69 3.06 -20.48
N SER A 192 -10.73 2.35 -19.35
CA SER A 192 -11.51 2.76 -18.19
C SER A 192 -10.95 4.04 -17.56
N ILE A 193 -9.62 4.16 -17.44
CA ILE A 193 -8.97 5.33 -16.87
C ILE A 193 -9.03 6.51 -17.83
N SER A 194 -8.86 6.29 -19.13
CA SER A 194 -9.02 7.34 -20.15
C SER A 194 -10.41 7.98 -20.12
N GLN A 195 -11.45 7.16 -19.90
CA GLN A 195 -12.81 7.66 -19.80
C GLN A 195 -13.09 8.42 -18.50
N GLU A 196 -12.48 8.01 -17.38
CA GLU A 196 -12.69 8.67 -16.08
C GLU A 196 -11.86 9.93 -15.92
N ILE A 197 -10.62 9.96 -16.43
CA ILE A 197 -9.68 11.08 -16.26
C ILE A 197 -9.82 12.12 -17.37
N GLY A 198 -10.36 11.72 -18.55
CA GLY A 198 -10.49 12.61 -19.71
C GLY A 198 -9.13 12.97 -20.37
N SER A 199 -8.02 12.39 -19.92
CA SER A 199 -6.66 12.63 -20.44
C SER A 199 -5.99 11.30 -20.84
N PRO A 200 -5.86 11.04 -22.16
CA PRO A 200 -5.20 9.83 -22.65
C PRO A 200 -3.76 9.67 -22.16
N SER A 201 -3.05 10.79 -21.96
CA SER A 201 -1.66 10.77 -21.54
C SER A 201 -1.47 10.35 -20.11
N ILE A 202 -2.35 10.83 -19.22
CA ILE A 202 -2.35 10.41 -17.82
C ILE A 202 -2.80 8.94 -17.71
N ALA A 203 -3.79 8.55 -18.52
CA ALA A 203 -4.19 7.16 -18.62
C ALA A 203 -3.02 6.26 -19.01
N LYS A 204 -2.18 6.69 -19.96
CA LYS A 204 -1.00 5.94 -20.36
C LYS A 204 0.05 5.83 -19.26
N LEU A 205 0.33 6.92 -18.53
CA LEU A 205 1.21 6.87 -17.36
C LEU A 205 0.70 5.89 -16.31
N VAL A 206 -0.59 5.97 -16.02
CA VAL A 206 -1.24 5.05 -15.06
C VAL A 206 -1.17 3.61 -15.57
N GLN A 207 -1.37 3.37 -16.86
CA GLN A 207 -1.21 2.04 -17.46
C GLN A 207 0.19 1.49 -17.22
N VAL A 208 1.23 2.27 -17.49
CA VAL A 208 2.63 1.85 -17.25
C VAL A 208 2.85 1.50 -15.79
N VAL A 209 2.32 2.29 -14.86
CA VAL A 209 2.35 1.97 -13.43
C VAL A 209 1.67 0.62 -13.14
N PHE A 210 0.52 0.36 -13.75
CA PHE A 210 -0.16 -0.93 -13.61
C PHE A 210 0.62 -2.09 -14.23
N GLU A 211 1.28 -1.88 -15.37
CA GLU A 211 2.15 -2.88 -15.99
C GLU A 211 3.33 -3.24 -15.08
N GLU A 212 3.88 -2.24 -14.35
CA GLU A 212 4.91 -2.48 -13.35
C GLU A 212 4.38 -3.30 -12.15
N PHE A 213 3.19 -2.97 -11.63
CA PHE A 213 2.54 -3.84 -10.64
C PHE A 213 2.28 -5.23 -11.18
N ALA A 214 1.87 -5.31 -12.47
CA ALA A 214 1.70 -6.58 -13.16
C ALA A 214 2.99 -7.39 -13.26
N SER A 215 4.13 -6.75 -13.15
CA SER A 215 5.43 -7.42 -13.15
C SER A 215 5.81 -8.00 -11.79
N LEU A 216 5.09 -7.67 -10.72
CA LEU A 216 5.20 -8.39 -9.46
C LEU A 216 4.64 -9.81 -9.61
N ASP A 217 5.27 -10.74 -8.94
CA ASP A 217 4.86 -12.15 -8.91
C ASP A 217 4.02 -12.44 -7.67
N ALA A 218 4.53 -12.04 -6.52
CA ALA A 218 3.85 -12.21 -5.24
C ALA A 218 4.15 -11.04 -4.30
N THR A 219 3.20 -10.75 -3.42
CA THR A 219 3.39 -9.77 -2.33
C THR A 219 2.90 -10.36 -1.03
N LYS A 220 3.64 -10.10 0.04
CA LYS A 220 3.30 -10.46 1.42
C LYS A 220 3.32 -9.21 2.28
N VAL A 221 2.31 -9.04 3.13
CA VAL A 221 2.22 -7.96 4.12
C VAL A 221 2.08 -8.57 5.49
N GLU A 222 2.86 -8.07 6.43
CA GLU A 222 2.86 -8.50 7.83
C GLU A 222 2.63 -7.27 8.71
N LEU A 223 1.75 -7.39 9.71
CA LEU A 223 1.47 -6.34 10.67
C LEU A 223 1.73 -6.85 12.08
N SER A 224 2.56 -6.12 12.82
CA SER A 224 2.73 -6.29 14.26
C SER A 224 2.05 -5.15 14.99
N LEU A 225 1.26 -5.47 15.99
CA LEU A 225 0.40 -4.54 16.71
C LEU A 225 0.80 -4.49 18.18
N SER A 226 1.14 -3.31 18.69
CA SER A 226 1.35 -3.08 20.12
C SER A 226 0.75 -1.75 20.56
N ALA A 227 0.70 -1.50 21.85
CA ALA A 227 0.27 -0.22 22.40
C ALA A 227 1.26 0.93 22.10
N GLU A 228 2.50 0.60 21.77
CA GLU A 228 3.59 1.54 21.57
C GLU A 228 3.81 1.84 20.10
N GLU A 229 3.61 0.83 19.23
CA GLU A 229 3.84 0.96 17.79
C GLU A 229 2.96 0.01 16.97
N ILE A 230 2.70 0.40 15.74
CA ILE A 230 2.16 -0.47 14.70
C ILE A 230 3.23 -0.61 13.63
N MET A 231 3.79 -1.82 13.49
CA MET A 231 4.79 -2.10 12.47
C MET A 231 4.14 -2.82 11.29
N MET A 232 4.41 -2.32 10.09
CA MET A 232 4.02 -2.98 8.84
C MET A 232 5.28 -3.34 8.05
N ARG A 233 5.36 -4.60 7.64
CA ARG A 233 6.38 -5.07 6.69
C ARG A 233 5.69 -5.53 5.43
N ALA A 234 6.10 -5.01 4.29
CA ALA A 234 5.69 -5.48 2.98
C ALA A 234 6.90 -6.10 2.26
N THR A 235 6.71 -7.28 1.70
CA THR A 235 7.72 -7.98 0.91
C THR A 235 7.10 -8.33 -0.44
N ALA A 236 7.79 -8.01 -1.52
CA ALA A 236 7.33 -8.32 -2.87
C ALA A 236 8.44 -9.04 -3.64
N SER A 237 8.04 -9.93 -4.53
CA SER A 237 8.92 -10.53 -5.53
C SER A 237 8.50 -10.07 -6.92
N ALA A 238 9.47 -9.74 -7.77
CA ALA A 238 9.25 -9.39 -9.15
C ALA A 238 9.58 -10.58 -10.07
N ARG A 239 8.89 -10.65 -11.21
CA ARG A 239 9.19 -11.67 -12.22
C ARG A 239 10.60 -11.47 -12.76
N LYS A 240 11.36 -12.56 -12.94
CA LYS A 240 12.77 -12.54 -13.34
C LYS A 240 13.05 -11.78 -14.65
N GLU A 241 12.05 -11.64 -15.50
CA GLU A 241 12.17 -10.97 -16.80
C GLU A 241 11.67 -9.51 -16.79
N SER A 242 11.30 -8.99 -15.62
CA SER A 242 10.75 -7.64 -15.49
C SER A 242 11.82 -6.62 -15.14
N ASP A 243 11.58 -5.36 -15.50
CA ASP A 243 12.43 -4.23 -15.12
C ASP A 243 12.47 -4.06 -13.60
N LEU A 244 11.37 -4.32 -12.90
CA LEU A 244 11.33 -4.34 -11.43
C LEU A 244 12.28 -5.39 -10.83
N HIS A 245 12.51 -6.51 -11.51
CA HIS A 245 13.46 -7.50 -11.00
C HIS A 245 14.89 -6.94 -11.00
N VAL A 246 15.28 -6.18 -12.03
CA VAL A 246 16.58 -5.50 -12.09
C VAL A 246 16.72 -4.53 -10.91
N LEU A 247 15.64 -3.76 -10.65
CA LEU A 247 15.60 -2.80 -9.53
C LEU A 247 15.78 -3.48 -8.17
N PHE A 248 15.16 -4.64 -7.95
CA PHE A 248 15.16 -5.35 -6.66
C PHE A 248 16.30 -6.38 -6.51
N SER A 249 17.02 -6.73 -7.57
CA SER A 249 18.08 -7.75 -7.52
C SER A 249 19.47 -7.19 -7.19
N SER A 250 19.61 -5.89 -7.00
CA SER A 250 20.89 -5.27 -6.67
C SER A 250 21.36 -5.58 -5.25
N GLU A 251 22.66 -5.82 -5.10
CA GLU A 251 23.28 -5.81 -3.77
C GLU A 251 23.27 -4.37 -3.24
N THR A 252 22.38 -4.09 -2.30
CA THR A 252 22.30 -2.77 -1.68
C THR A 252 23.40 -2.57 -0.66
N LYS A 253 23.96 -1.37 -0.62
CA LYS A 253 24.93 -0.99 0.43
C LYS A 253 24.22 -1.00 1.79
N PRO A 254 24.91 -1.38 2.89
CA PRO A 254 24.33 -1.24 4.22
C PRO A 254 23.82 0.18 4.45
N PHE A 255 22.64 0.31 5.04
CA PHE A 255 22.08 1.61 5.35
C PHE A 255 22.95 2.39 6.35
N SER A 256 23.18 3.68 6.11
CA SER A 256 23.96 4.52 7.00
C SER A 256 23.24 4.68 8.35
N PRO A 257 23.89 4.33 9.49
CA PRO A 257 23.32 4.58 10.81
C PRO A 257 23.05 6.07 11.08
N GLU A 258 23.74 6.96 10.39
CA GLU A 258 23.57 8.41 10.52
C GLU A 258 22.28 8.86 9.89
N SER A 259 21.96 8.38 8.68
CA SER A 259 20.68 8.65 8.03
C SER A 259 19.49 8.08 8.84
N ALA A 260 19.67 6.90 9.45
CA ALA A 260 18.65 6.32 10.32
C ALA A 260 18.36 7.19 11.56
N LYS A 261 19.38 7.85 12.13
CA LYS A 261 19.19 8.75 13.28
C LYS A 261 18.36 9.98 12.97
N CYS A 262 18.37 10.46 11.73
CA CYS A 262 17.60 11.64 11.31
C CYS A 262 16.10 11.38 11.29
N VAL A 263 15.67 10.13 11.21
CA VAL A 263 14.25 9.73 11.16
C VAL A 263 13.80 8.95 12.40
N SER A 264 14.74 8.48 13.22
CA SER A 264 14.38 7.75 14.45
C SER A 264 13.97 8.69 15.57
N GLY A 265 12.71 8.67 15.98
CA GLY A 265 12.37 9.19 17.30
C GLY A 265 11.19 10.13 17.43
N GLY A 266 10.20 10.07 16.59
CA GLY A 266 9.01 10.91 16.81
C GLY A 266 7.87 10.67 15.84
N GLY A 267 8.11 9.96 14.76
CA GLY A 267 7.08 9.64 13.80
C GLY A 267 6.22 8.47 14.25
N TRP A 268 4.99 8.43 13.78
CA TRP A 268 4.14 7.24 13.90
C TRP A 268 4.49 6.17 12.84
N MET A 269 5.29 6.54 11.83
CA MET A 269 5.78 5.62 10.82
C MET A 269 7.15 6.09 10.33
N ASP A 270 8.13 5.21 10.38
CA ASP A 270 9.45 5.40 9.79
C ASP A 270 9.63 4.44 8.62
N ALA A 271 10.23 4.91 7.54
CA ALA A 271 10.53 4.10 6.37
C ALA A 271 11.98 4.35 5.91
N VAL A 272 12.61 3.29 5.44
CA VAL A 272 13.97 3.34 4.88
C VAL A 272 13.93 2.75 3.49
N VAL A 273 14.48 3.47 2.52
CA VAL A 273 14.61 3.03 1.13
C VAL A 273 16.11 2.92 0.81
N ASN A 274 16.50 1.79 0.28
CA ASN A 274 17.86 1.52 -0.14
C ASN A 274 17.82 0.84 -1.52
N ILE A 275 18.00 1.62 -2.57
CA ILE A 275 17.95 1.16 -3.97
C ILE A 275 19.23 1.64 -4.65
N ASP A 276 19.88 0.75 -5.38
CA ASP A 276 21.02 1.13 -6.20
C ASP A 276 20.63 2.19 -7.23
N SER A 277 21.35 3.32 -7.25
CA SER A 277 21.00 4.47 -8.10
C SER A 277 21.16 4.18 -9.59
N ASP A 278 22.11 3.31 -9.97
CA ASP A 278 22.32 2.97 -11.38
C ASP A 278 21.21 2.03 -11.87
N ASN A 279 20.77 1.10 -11.04
CA ASN A 279 19.63 0.24 -11.34
C ASN A 279 18.32 1.03 -11.37
N LEU A 280 18.15 1.99 -10.46
CA LEU A 280 17.01 2.90 -10.49
C LEU A 280 16.99 3.72 -11.78
N LEU A 281 18.13 4.24 -12.22
CA LEU A 281 18.25 4.97 -13.49
C LEU A 281 17.92 4.07 -14.69
N GLN A 282 18.47 2.84 -14.73
CA GLN A 282 18.19 1.88 -15.78
C GLN A 282 16.69 1.51 -15.83
N TYR A 283 16.08 1.31 -14.67
CA TYR A 283 14.64 1.09 -14.57
C TYR A 283 13.83 2.25 -15.12
N VAL A 284 14.14 3.49 -14.71
CA VAL A 284 13.47 4.71 -15.22
C VAL A 284 13.63 4.85 -16.73
N GLU A 285 14.80 4.54 -17.27
CA GLU A 285 15.04 4.60 -18.72
C GLU A 285 14.27 3.53 -19.49
N SER A 286 14.17 2.33 -18.96
CA SER A 286 13.37 1.24 -19.56
C SER A 286 11.89 1.59 -19.57
N VAL A 287 11.35 2.01 -18.42
CA VAL A 287 9.94 2.44 -18.29
C VAL A 287 9.65 3.60 -19.25
N SER A 288 10.54 4.58 -19.32
CA SER A 288 10.43 5.73 -20.23
C SER A 288 10.33 5.32 -21.70
N GLY A 289 11.11 4.31 -22.11
CA GLY A 289 11.11 3.80 -23.48
C GLY A 289 9.79 3.17 -23.92
N ARG A 290 8.95 2.76 -22.97
CA ARG A 290 7.63 2.14 -23.23
C ARG A 290 6.51 3.16 -23.41
N ILE A 291 6.75 4.42 -23.02
CA ILE A 291 5.76 5.50 -23.16
C ILE A 291 5.84 6.07 -24.57
N ASN A 292 5.05 5.51 -25.47
CA ASN A 292 4.97 5.99 -26.85
C ASN A 292 3.66 6.75 -27.06
N GLU A 293 3.73 8.09 -26.89
CA GLU A 293 2.55 8.95 -27.00
C GLU A 293 2.41 9.49 -28.43
N LYS A 294 1.19 9.42 -28.96
CA LYS A 294 0.84 9.90 -30.30
C LYS A 294 0.39 11.37 -30.31
N ASP A 295 -0.10 11.85 -29.17
CA ASP A 295 -0.49 13.25 -29.00
C ASP A 295 0.76 14.10 -28.74
N PRO A 296 1.03 15.16 -29.54
CA PRO A 296 2.23 15.99 -29.36
C PRO A 296 2.28 16.72 -28.00
N GLU A 297 1.16 17.22 -27.49
CA GLU A 297 1.12 17.94 -26.21
C GLU A 297 1.36 16.97 -25.05
N ALA A 298 0.70 15.83 -25.09
CA ALA A 298 0.88 14.77 -24.14
C ALA A 298 2.31 14.20 -24.16
N LYS A 299 2.88 14.04 -25.36
CA LYS A 299 4.27 13.62 -25.52
C LYS A 299 5.25 14.61 -24.88
N ASP A 300 5.03 15.90 -25.02
CA ASP A 300 5.86 16.92 -24.39
C ASP A 300 5.79 16.81 -22.86
N LEU A 301 4.59 16.72 -22.32
CA LEU A 301 4.35 16.60 -20.88
C LEU A 301 5.04 15.36 -20.29
N VAL A 302 4.84 14.20 -20.92
CA VAL A 302 5.48 12.94 -20.52
C VAL A 302 6.99 13.04 -20.64
N THR A 303 7.50 13.62 -21.73
CA THR A 303 8.95 13.79 -21.92
C THR A 303 9.57 14.65 -20.82
N ARG A 304 8.93 15.75 -20.46
CA ARG A 304 9.37 16.63 -19.37
C ARG A 304 9.32 15.92 -18.00
N TYR A 305 8.24 15.21 -17.73
CA TYR A 305 8.11 14.42 -16.50
C TYR A 305 9.24 13.39 -16.36
N LEU A 306 9.51 12.63 -17.42
CA LEU A 306 10.57 11.64 -17.42
C LEU A 306 11.98 12.26 -17.33
N ALA A 307 12.17 13.45 -17.90
CA ALA A 307 13.42 14.19 -17.77
C ALA A 307 13.68 14.59 -16.30
N ILE A 308 12.65 15.09 -15.60
CA ILE A 308 12.74 15.43 -14.17
C ILE A 308 13.05 14.20 -13.33
N ILE A 309 12.34 13.08 -13.56
CA ILE A 309 12.62 11.82 -12.85
C ILE A 309 14.06 11.38 -13.11
N ARG A 310 14.52 11.40 -14.35
CA ARG A 310 15.88 10.99 -14.71
C ARG A 310 16.93 11.85 -14.03
N GLU A 311 16.76 13.17 -14.03
CA GLU A 311 17.70 14.06 -13.33
C GLU A 311 17.63 13.87 -11.81
N GLY A 312 16.44 13.72 -11.23
CA GLY A 312 16.29 13.40 -9.82
C GLY A 312 16.95 12.08 -9.43
N THR A 313 16.83 11.06 -10.28
CA THR A 313 17.46 9.75 -10.05
C THR A 313 18.99 9.84 -10.08
N LYS A 314 19.57 10.66 -10.96
CA LYS A 314 21.02 10.89 -10.99
C LYS A 314 21.55 11.58 -9.73
N MET A 315 20.72 12.40 -9.10
CA MET A 315 21.06 13.07 -7.84
C MET A 315 20.97 12.15 -6.64
N TYR A 316 20.18 11.09 -6.73
CA TYR A 316 19.98 10.14 -5.66
C TYR A 316 21.18 9.21 -5.49
N ASP A 317 21.67 9.02 -4.28
CA ASP A 317 22.83 8.15 -3.97
C ASP A 317 22.42 6.84 -3.28
N GLY A 318 21.23 6.36 -3.55
CA GLY A 318 20.79 5.01 -3.21
C GLY A 318 20.15 4.86 -1.83
N GLN A 319 20.25 5.85 -0.94
CA GLN A 319 19.72 5.74 0.43
C GLN A 319 18.79 6.90 0.77
N MET A 320 17.63 6.56 1.35
CA MET A 320 16.65 7.51 1.81
C MET A 320 15.96 6.98 3.07
N ALA A 321 15.75 7.84 4.03
CA ALA A 321 14.98 7.56 5.22
C ALA A 321 13.87 8.59 5.36
N MET A 322 12.69 8.15 5.75
CA MET A 322 11.50 8.99 5.91
C MET A 322 10.89 8.74 7.27
N SER A 323 10.40 9.79 7.90
CA SER A 323 9.60 9.69 9.11
C SER A 323 8.31 10.48 8.92
N TYR A 324 7.20 9.86 9.21
CA TYR A 324 5.88 10.47 9.22
C TYR A 324 5.43 10.66 10.66
N GLY A 325 5.09 11.87 11.02
CA GLY A 325 4.70 12.24 12.38
C GLY A 325 3.41 13.05 12.41
N LEU A 326 2.90 13.23 13.61
CA LEU A 326 1.88 14.25 13.88
C LEU A 326 2.63 15.58 13.94
N ALA A 327 2.40 16.46 12.99
CA ALA A 327 2.90 17.82 13.09
C ALA A 327 2.20 18.56 14.23
N GLU A 328 2.90 19.57 14.80
CA GLU A 328 2.36 20.43 15.84
C GLU A 328 1.04 21.08 15.42
N GLU A 329 0.23 21.47 16.38
CA GLU A 329 -1.14 21.98 16.31
C GLU A 329 -1.61 22.51 14.93
N GLY A 330 -2.50 21.76 14.30
CA GLY A 330 -3.23 22.18 13.09
C GLY A 330 -2.85 21.48 11.78
N ASN A 331 -1.75 20.74 11.72
CA ASN A 331 -1.42 19.92 10.56
C ASN A 331 -1.12 18.47 11.00
N PRO A 332 -2.06 17.54 10.83
CA PRO A 332 -1.95 16.18 11.39
C PRO A 332 -0.92 15.30 10.68
N LEU A 333 -0.35 15.73 9.55
CA LEU A 333 0.61 14.92 8.77
C LEU A 333 1.85 15.76 8.45
N GLY A 334 2.87 15.64 9.31
CA GLY A 334 4.22 16.06 8.99
C GLY A 334 5.04 14.90 8.45
N PHE A 335 5.98 15.16 7.55
CA PHE A 335 6.98 14.17 7.22
C PHE A 335 8.36 14.81 7.13
N VAL A 336 9.37 14.05 7.47
CA VAL A 336 10.78 14.37 7.26
C VAL A 336 11.38 13.28 6.39
N GLN A 337 12.08 13.69 5.35
CA GLN A 337 12.82 12.78 4.48
C GLN A 337 14.27 13.22 4.44
N VAL A 338 15.17 12.27 4.66
CA VAL A 338 16.62 12.48 4.55
C VAL A 338 17.19 11.43 3.61
N GLY A 339 17.96 11.87 2.64
CA GLY A 339 18.58 10.98 1.66
C GLY A 339 20.00 11.40 1.35
N SER A 340 20.84 10.42 1.01
CA SER A 340 22.14 10.72 0.42
C SER A 340 21.94 11.28 -0.98
N THR A 341 22.58 12.40 -1.28
CA THR A 341 22.48 13.05 -2.59
C THR A 341 23.84 13.44 -3.14
N ARG A 342 23.94 13.45 -4.46
CA ARG A 342 25.07 14.00 -5.22
C ARG A 342 24.76 15.41 -5.74
N ALA A 343 23.54 15.91 -5.49
CA ALA A 343 23.07 17.20 -5.98
C ALA A 343 23.74 18.36 -5.26
N SER A 344 24.01 19.43 -5.98
CA SER A 344 24.26 20.75 -5.40
C SER A 344 22.94 21.45 -5.02
N PRO A 345 22.96 22.50 -4.18
CA PRO A 345 21.77 23.33 -3.95
C PRO A 345 21.16 23.89 -5.25
N SER A 346 22.00 24.27 -6.22
CA SER A 346 21.52 24.78 -7.51
C SER A 346 20.80 23.71 -8.35
N ASP A 347 21.27 22.46 -8.31
CA ASP A 347 20.64 21.35 -9.02
C ASP A 347 19.26 21.04 -8.38
N LEU A 348 19.20 21.02 -7.03
CA LEU A 348 17.97 20.83 -6.32
C LEU A 348 16.95 21.94 -6.65
N LYS A 349 17.37 23.21 -6.61
CA LYS A 349 16.55 24.36 -7.00
C LYS A 349 15.95 24.20 -8.39
N GLN A 350 16.77 23.83 -9.36
CA GLN A 350 16.34 23.65 -10.74
C GLN A 350 15.26 22.57 -10.83
N ILE A 351 15.50 21.38 -10.26
CA ILE A 351 14.53 20.28 -10.30
C ILE A 351 13.22 20.64 -9.61
N LEU A 352 13.27 21.26 -8.43
CA LEU A 352 12.06 21.68 -7.73
C LEU A 352 11.24 22.70 -8.53
N SER A 353 11.91 23.67 -9.14
CA SER A 353 11.28 24.66 -10.01
C SER A 353 10.61 24.01 -11.22
N GLU A 354 11.31 23.11 -11.91
CA GLU A 354 10.77 22.37 -13.07
C GLU A 354 9.60 21.46 -12.67
N THR A 355 9.68 20.81 -11.49
CA THR A 355 8.60 19.96 -10.95
C THR A 355 7.34 20.77 -10.68
N VAL A 356 7.46 21.97 -10.14
CA VAL A 356 6.32 22.87 -9.87
C VAL A 356 5.66 23.29 -11.18
N VAL A 357 6.44 23.68 -12.20
CA VAL A 357 5.91 24.05 -13.51
C VAL A 357 5.18 22.87 -14.15
N LEU A 358 5.80 21.70 -14.14
CA LEU A 358 5.21 20.49 -14.68
C LEU A 358 3.91 20.12 -13.94
N GLY A 359 3.89 20.21 -12.62
CA GLY A 359 2.69 19.93 -11.81
C GLY A 359 1.51 20.84 -12.19
N LYS A 360 1.78 22.14 -12.39
CA LYS A 360 0.76 23.09 -12.90
C LYS A 360 0.24 22.68 -14.28
N ASP A 361 1.11 22.36 -15.20
CA ASP A 361 0.73 21.96 -16.55
C ASP A 361 -0.10 20.66 -16.55
N MET A 362 0.32 19.65 -15.78
CA MET A 362 -0.41 18.39 -15.67
C MET A 362 -1.82 18.58 -15.12
N LEU A 363 -1.98 19.32 -14.03
CA LEU A 363 -3.29 19.50 -13.40
C LEU A 363 -4.18 20.41 -14.22
N SER A 364 -3.64 21.37 -14.95
CA SER A 364 -4.41 22.22 -15.87
C SER A 364 -4.99 21.43 -17.05
N GLY A 365 -4.39 20.31 -17.44
CA GLY A 365 -4.88 19.41 -18.48
C GLY A 365 -5.91 18.38 -18.00
N MET A 366 -6.21 18.31 -16.69
CA MET A 366 -7.17 17.35 -16.16
C MET A 366 -8.61 17.88 -16.17
N GLU A 367 -9.35 17.60 -17.25
CA GLU A 367 -10.76 18.01 -17.38
C GLU A 367 -11.65 17.54 -16.22
N ALA A 368 -11.38 16.35 -15.67
CA ALA A 368 -12.11 15.81 -14.54
C ALA A 368 -12.02 16.69 -13.29
N LEU A 369 -10.83 17.22 -12.99
CA LEU A 369 -10.64 18.12 -11.84
C LEU A 369 -11.31 19.47 -12.08
N GLN A 370 -11.21 19.99 -13.30
CA GLN A 370 -11.89 21.23 -13.70
C GLN A 370 -13.42 21.06 -13.61
N SER A 371 -13.96 19.91 -14.03
CA SER A 371 -15.41 19.64 -13.96
C SER A 371 -15.92 19.53 -12.53
N MET A 372 -15.07 19.17 -11.57
CA MET A 372 -15.36 19.19 -10.14
C MET A 372 -15.18 20.57 -9.48
N GLY A 373 -14.82 21.60 -10.25
CA GLY A 373 -14.54 22.93 -9.73
C GLY A 373 -13.31 23.02 -8.81
N LEU A 374 -12.42 22.04 -8.88
CA LEU A 374 -11.18 22.02 -8.09
C LEU A 374 -10.11 22.89 -8.75
N LYS A 375 -9.46 23.72 -7.95
CA LYS A 375 -8.34 24.56 -8.34
C LYS A 375 -7.10 24.15 -7.55
N TYR A 376 -5.99 24.07 -8.26
CA TYR A 376 -4.69 23.75 -7.68
C TYR A 376 -3.73 24.90 -7.98
N ASP A 377 -2.95 25.27 -7.00
CA ASP A 377 -1.84 26.18 -7.16
C ASP A 377 -0.59 25.59 -6.52
N PHE A 378 0.52 25.64 -7.26
CA PHE A 378 1.83 25.25 -6.78
C PHE A 378 2.72 26.48 -6.74
N GLU A 379 3.41 26.66 -5.64
CA GLU A 379 4.35 27.77 -5.44
C GLU A 379 5.75 27.21 -5.19
N PHE A 380 6.74 27.84 -5.79
CA PHE A 380 8.15 27.60 -5.47
C PHE A 380 8.75 28.88 -4.97
N GLU A 381 9.35 28.83 -3.80
CA GLU A 381 9.97 29.99 -3.13
C GLU A 381 11.34 29.60 -2.58
N GLU A 382 12.30 30.54 -2.63
CA GLU A 382 13.51 30.49 -1.84
C GLU A 382 13.16 31.02 -0.43
N SER A 383 13.35 30.18 0.58
CA SER A 383 13.13 30.58 1.97
C SER A 383 14.37 31.29 2.54
N GLU A 384 14.23 31.93 3.69
CA GLU A 384 15.39 32.43 4.41
C GLU A 384 16.32 31.28 4.78
N PRO A 385 17.65 31.43 4.59
CA PRO A 385 18.61 30.40 4.96
C PRO A 385 18.55 30.07 6.44
N VAL A 386 18.70 28.80 6.77
CA VAL A 386 18.79 28.34 8.16
C VAL A 386 20.22 27.87 8.42
N ASP A 387 20.92 28.49 9.36
CA ASP A 387 22.31 28.20 9.69
C ASP A 387 23.24 28.18 8.43
N GLU A 388 23.06 29.16 7.54
CA GLU A 388 23.80 29.31 6.26
C GLU A 388 23.42 28.27 5.19
N VAL A 389 22.46 27.38 5.45
CA VAL A 389 21.95 26.40 4.50
C VAL A 389 20.83 27.01 3.67
N GLU A 390 20.93 26.93 2.33
CA GLU A 390 19.86 27.33 1.43
C GLU A 390 18.65 26.40 1.58
N VAL A 391 17.48 26.98 1.78
CA VAL A 391 16.21 26.25 1.94
C VAL A 391 15.25 26.65 0.85
N PHE A 392 14.67 25.66 0.19
CA PHE A 392 13.67 25.82 -0.85
C PHE A 392 12.31 25.34 -0.35
N LYS A 393 11.26 26.07 -0.66
CA LYS A 393 9.89 25.73 -0.28
C LYS A 393 9.06 25.44 -1.51
N VAL A 394 8.37 24.31 -1.50
CA VAL A 394 7.31 23.97 -2.46
C VAL A 394 5.99 23.98 -1.70
N GLY A 395 5.10 24.87 -2.11
CA GLY A 395 3.74 24.96 -1.59
C GLY A 395 2.75 24.35 -2.57
N MET A 396 1.74 23.65 -2.05
CA MET A 396 0.57 23.22 -2.82
C MET A 396 -0.69 23.70 -2.10
N LYS A 397 -1.58 24.37 -2.84
CA LYS A 397 -2.88 24.81 -2.35
C LYS A 397 -3.97 24.20 -3.21
N MET A 398 -5.00 23.66 -2.56
CA MET A 398 -6.23 23.23 -3.22
C MET A 398 -7.37 24.13 -2.78
N ASP A 399 -8.18 24.57 -3.73
CA ASP A 399 -9.40 25.32 -3.50
C ASP A 399 -10.53 24.74 -4.37
N ALA A 400 -11.77 25.01 -4.04
CA ALA A 400 -12.94 24.59 -4.78
C ALA A 400 -13.93 25.74 -4.95
N GLU A 401 -14.66 25.75 -6.07
CA GLU A 401 -15.73 26.71 -6.30
C GLU A 401 -16.99 26.34 -5.49
N ASP A 402 -17.25 25.05 -5.33
CA ASP A 402 -18.38 24.54 -4.55
C ASP A 402 -18.09 24.66 -3.05
N LEU A 403 -19.01 25.26 -2.29
CA LEU A 403 -18.85 25.50 -0.86
C LEU A 403 -18.79 24.21 -0.03
N GLU A 404 -19.53 23.16 -0.42
CA GLU A 404 -19.51 21.87 0.31
C GLU A 404 -18.17 21.18 0.09
N VAL A 405 -17.66 21.21 -1.15
CA VAL A 405 -16.33 20.66 -1.48
C VAL A 405 -15.24 21.45 -0.76
N LYS A 406 -15.34 22.77 -0.71
CA LYS A 406 -14.41 23.65 0.00
C LYS A 406 -14.38 23.36 1.50
N GLU A 407 -15.53 23.13 2.12
CA GLU A 407 -15.60 22.72 3.54
C GLU A 407 -14.92 21.38 3.77
N VAL A 408 -15.14 20.39 2.91
CA VAL A 408 -14.43 19.10 2.97
C VAL A 408 -12.93 19.27 2.79
N LEU A 409 -12.48 20.04 1.79
CA LEU A 409 -11.05 20.33 1.58
C LEU A 409 -10.40 20.99 2.80
N SER A 410 -11.10 21.90 3.47
CA SER A 410 -10.58 22.58 4.68
C SER A 410 -10.29 21.62 5.83
N THR A 411 -10.90 20.44 5.82
CA THR A 411 -10.66 19.37 6.82
C THR A 411 -9.52 18.44 6.43
N LEU A 412 -9.05 18.51 5.16
CA LEU A 412 -7.97 17.66 4.67
C LEU A 412 -6.61 18.34 4.91
N PRO A 413 -5.68 17.70 5.60
CA PRO A 413 -4.34 18.22 5.86
C PRO A 413 -3.57 18.58 4.58
N SER A 414 -3.85 17.89 3.49
CA SER A 414 -3.18 18.06 2.20
C SER A 414 -3.70 19.24 1.39
N SER A 415 -4.79 19.89 1.80
CA SER A 415 -5.38 21.02 1.04
C SER A 415 -4.50 22.27 1.01
N ASN A 416 -3.59 22.40 1.98
CA ASN A 416 -2.60 23.46 2.04
C ASN A 416 -1.32 22.90 2.68
N SER A 417 -0.40 22.42 1.86
CA SER A 417 0.83 21.78 2.29
C SER A 417 2.06 22.56 1.83
N ASN A 418 3.05 22.67 2.71
CA ASN A 418 4.36 23.20 2.39
C ASN A 418 5.41 22.13 2.66
N THR A 419 6.31 21.92 1.70
CA THR A 419 7.45 21.03 1.83
C THR A 419 8.72 21.85 1.69
N PHE A 420 9.63 21.69 2.62
CA PHE A 420 10.92 22.39 2.63
C PHE A 420 12.02 21.42 2.23
N PHE A 421 12.93 21.88 1.40
CA PHE A 421 14.04 21.12 0.86
C PHE A 421 15.34 21.85 1.11
N ALA A 422 16.37 21.12 1.48
CA ALA A 422 17.72 21.65 1.64
C ALA A 422 18.77 20.58 1.28
N VAL A 423 19.92 21.02 0.82
CA VAL A 423 21.11 20.16 0.69
C VAL A 423 22.05 20.52 1.83
N LEU A 424 22.30 19.53 2.69
CA LEU A 424 23.23 19.67 3.80
C LEU A 424 24.60 19.13 3.35
N ASP A 425 25.63 19.89 3.55
CA ASP A 425 26.99 19.39 3.34
C ASP A 425 27.23 18.20 4.26
N GLY A 426 27.61 17.08 3.68
CA GLY A 426 27.75 15.78 4.37
C GLY A 426 28.87 15.77 5.43
N LYS A 427 28.64 16.47 6.54
CA LYS A 427 29.46 16.38 7.76
C LYS A 427 28.60 15.88 8.90
#